data_aefafcfc73e88fc11d40a1a3c176ee19
#
_entry.id   aefafcfc73e88fc11d40a1a3c176ee19
#
_cell.length_a   1.000
_cell.length_b   1.000
_cell.length_c   1.000
_cell.angle_alpha   90.00
_cell.angle_beta   90.00
_cell.angle_gamma   90.00
#
_symmetry.space_group_name_H-M   'P 1'
#
loop_
_entity.id
_entity.type
_entity.pdbx_description
1 polymer ?
#
loop_
_entity_poly.entity_id
_entity_poly.type
_entity_poly.pdbx_seq_one_letter_code
_entity_poly.pdbx_strand_id
1 'polypeptide(L)'
;MEKTTVNTSLKNVPKPTRFVYEKKLISQGEIFLKKMRWKLLAYKQPELFTNQYETHGFGTRISPPGGKELEPFEEDFIDLISNLSYRPVRNDFQKDLKRQVNDIKASKKILVSADKTRNQYRIPVDQYKEMVTDALTTVYEKKQETRQKLERVNEEAYNIAKTFPVGQNNNLSDRMDVIRENECFITLKDHKPDFPGRISTRLINPSRSSIGRISKNLLDNINQNLKVKTKLNLIKSSKEAIDWFNGIENKNSYTFFKMDLEAYYPSISETLLLEAVTWARKFTQITDKELQIILHSRKSFMFFNKDPWTKVKNPDFDCGIGSLDSCEVSELVGFFLLDRLKAFVKKENQILFRDDWLGVKKLTGPQVSRLIKRLIEFFDELGLKITVKANVKRTD
;
A
#
# COMPACT_ATOMS: atom_id res chain seq x y z
N MET A 1 7.66 20.34 -20.13
CA MET A 1 8.13 19.19 -19.34
C MET A 1 9.50 18.76 -19.86
N GLU A 2 10.48 18.64 -18.97
CA GLU A 2 11.88 18.37 -19.34
C GLU A 2 12.35 17.09 -18.63
N LYS A 3 12.81 16.09 -19.40
CA LYS A 3 13.41 14.88 -18.82
C LYS A 3 14.75 15.24 -18.18
N THR A 4 14.97 14.76 -16.96
CA THR A 4 16.20 15.02 -16.23
C THR A 4 16.72 13.75 -15.59
N THR A 5 18.02 13.65 -15.44
CA THR A 5 18.67 12.58 -14.70
C THR A 5 18.95 13.04 -13.28
N VAL A 6 18.47 12.31 -12.30
CA VAL A 6 18.75 12.57 -10.90
C VAL A 6 19.65 11.45 -10.37
N ASN A 7 20.92 11.76 -10.17
CA ASN A 7 21.90 10.83 -9.62
C ASN A 7 21.81 10.80 -8.08
N THR A 8 20.61 10.53 -7.56
CA THR A 8 20.43 10.36 -6.12
C THR A 8 20.26 8.89 -5.78
N SER A 9 21.25 8.33 -5.09
CA SER A 9 21.01 7.15 -4.26
C SER A 9 20.66 7.60 -2.85
N LEU A 10 19.89 6.79 -2.11
CA LEU A 10 19.59 7.06 -0.70
C LEU A 10 20.86 7.31 0.16
N LYS A 11 22.01 6.85 -0.29
CA LYS A 11 23.32 7.05 0.34
C LYS A 11 23.87 8.47 0.16
N ASN A 12 23.34 9.23 -0.79
CA ASN A 12 23.86 10.55 -1.18
C ASN A 12 22.95 11.71 -0.73
N VAL A 13 22.08 11.46 0.25
CA VAL A 13 21.25 12.52 0.86
C VAL A 13 22.13 13.47 1.65
N PRO A 14 21.95 14.80 1.52
CA PRO A 14 22.70 15.78 2.33
C PRO A 14 22.56 15.47 3.81
N LYS A 15 23.67 15.52 4.53
CA LYS A 15 23.63 15.29 5.98
C LYS A 15 22.83 16.38 6.68
N PRO A 16 22.12 16.05 7.76
CA PRO A 16 21.32 17.02 8.48
C PRO A 16 22.21 18.14 9.07
N THR A 17 21.60 19.30 9.29
CA THR A 17 22.22 20.37 10.06
C THR A 17 22.45 19.92 11.49
N ARG A 18 23.30 20.67 12.24
CA ARG A 18 23.56 20.41 13.67
C ARG A 18 22.26 20.21 14.46
N PHE A 19 21.32 21.13 14.34
CA PHE A 19 20.03 21.08 15.05
C PHE A 19 19.23 19.81 14.74
N VAL A 20 19.11 19.44 13.46
CA VAL A 20 18.37 18.23 13.04
C VAL A 20 19.06 16.96 13.55
N TYR A 21 20.40 16.94 13.54
CA TYR A 21 21.17 15.82 14.04
C TYR A 21 20.98 15.62 15.54
N GLU A 22 21.12 16.69 16.35
CA GLU A 22 20.97 16.66 17.80
C GLU A 22 19.55 16.23 18.20
N LYS A 23 18.52 16.84 17.60
CA LYS A 23 17.12 16.45 17.83
C LYS A 23 16.85 14.97 17.52
N LYS A 24 17.43 14.45 16.43
CA LYS A 24 17.28 13.05 16.05
C LYS A 24 18.01 12.12 17.03
N LEU A 25 19.18 12.51 17.49
CA LEU A 25 19.97 11.75 18.44
C LEU A 25 19.26 11.64 19.80
N ILE A 26 18.74 12.76 20.32
CA ILE A 26 17.94 12.79 21.55
C ILE A 26 16.74 11.86 21.42
N SER A 27 15.95 12.00 20.34
CA SER A 27 14.77 11.15 20.13
C SER A 27 15.12 9.66 20.02
N GLN A 28 16.26 9.31 19.43
CA GLN A 28 16.73 7.92 19.40
C GLN A 28 17.18 7.43 20.79
N GLY A 29 17.79 8.31 21.58
CA GLY A 29 18.16 8.04 22.97
C GLY A 29 16.92 7.76 23.83
N GLU A 30 15.92 8.61 23.76
CA GLU A 30 14.64 8.41 24.47
C GLU A 30 13.98 7.07 24.11
N ILE A 31 13.98 6.71 22.84
CA ILE A 31 13.45 5.41 22.38
C ILE A 31 14.28 4.25 22.95
N PHE A 32 15.60 4.41 23.03
CA PHE A 32 16.48 3.40 23.58
C PHE A 32 16.23 3.21 25.09
N LEU A 33 16.22 4.30 25.87
CA LEU A 33 15.94 4.27 27.32
C LEU A 33 14.57 3.67 27.62
N LYS A 34 13.55 4.04 26.85
CA LYS A 34 12.23 3.43 26.95
C LYS A 34 12.28 1.89 26.77
N LYS A 35 13.07 1.39 25.81
CA LYS A 35 13.23 -0.07 25.62
C LYS A 35 13.94 -0.72 26.79
N MET A 36 14.92 -0.05 27.41
CA MET A 36 15.59 -0.56 28.59
C MET A 36 14.65 -0.63 29.79
N ARG A 37 13.84 0.41 30.04
CA ARG A 37 12.83 0.42 31.09
C ARG A 37 11.81 -0.71 30.93
N TRP A 38 11.35 -0.98 29.70
CA TRP A 38 10.46 -2.10 29.42
C TRP A 38 11.13 -3.45 29.69
N LYS A 39 12.41 -3.62 29.36
CA LYS A 39 13.14 -4.85 29.66
C LYS A 39 13.31 -5.06 31.18
N LEU A 40 13.63 -4.01 31.91
CA LEU A 40 13.73 -4.09 33.36
C LEU A 40 12.40 -4.45 34.01
N LEU A 41 11.29 -3.82 33.54
CA LEU A 41 9.96 -4.14 34.03
C LEU A 41 9.59 -5.60 33.75
N ALA A 42 9.87 -6.10 32.54
CA ALA A 42 9.63 -7.49 32.19
C ALA A 42 10.47 -8.48 33.01
N TYR A 43 11.69 -8.11 33.37
CA TYR A 43 12.53 -8.91 34.26
C TYR A 43 11.98 -8.95 35.69
N LYS A 44 11.53 -7.80 36.21
CA LYS A 44 11.02 -7.70 37.59
C LYS A 44 9.62 -8.26 37.77
N GLN A 45 8.78 -8.18 36.74
CA GLN A 45 7.37 -8.56 36.77
C GLN A 45 7.01 -9.37 35.52
N PRO A 46 7.58 -10.58 35.36
CA PRO A 46 7.37 -11.40 34.17
C PRO A 46 5.88 -11.78 33.98
N GLU A 47 5.10 -11.82 35.03
CA GLU A 47 3.66 -12.11 35.02
C GLU A 47 2.86 -11.10 34.18
N LEU A 48 3.29 -9.85 34.10
CA LEU A 48 2.66 -8.83 33.27
C LEU A 48 2.80 -9.09 31.75
N PHE A 49 3.71 -9.98 31.38
CA PHE A 49 4.07 -10.28 30.00
C PHE A 49 3.71 -11.71 29.57
N THR A 50 3.08 -12.49 30.42
CA THR A 50 2.69 -13.88 30.14
C THR A 50 1.57 -14.00 29.12
N ASN A 51 0.71 -12.99 29.02
CA ASN A 51 -0.34 -12.92 28.00
C ASN A 51 0.16 -12.12 26.80
N GLN A 52 0.49 -12.80 25.72
CA GLN A 52 0.83 -12.17 24.44
C GLN A 52 -0.44 -11.62 23.77
N TYR A 53 -0.72 -10.35 24.01
CA TYR A 53 -1.76 -9.64 23.27
C TYR A 53 -1.23 -9.24 21.90
N GLU A 54 -2.04 -9.46 20.87
CA GLU A 54 -1.70 -9.04 19.53
C GLU A 54 -1.69 -7.51 19.43
N THR A 55 -0.55 -6.93 19.07
CA THR A 55 -0.40 -5.48 18.97
C THR A 55 -0.51 -4.97 17.54
N HIS A 56 -0.71 -5.85 16.55
CA HIS A 56 -0.74 -5.50 15.13
C HIS A 56 0.43 -4.59 14.68
N GLY A 57 1.60 -4.78 15.29
CA GLY A 57 2.80 -4.00 14.99
C GLY A 57 2.84 -2.58 15.60
N PHE A 58 1.94 -2.26 16.54
CA PHE A 58 1.96 -1.00 17.27
C PHE A 58 2.76 -1.12 18.56
N GLY A 59 3.82 -0.31 18.69
CA GLY A 59 4.53 -0.12 19.95
C GLY A 59 3.72 0.74 20.90
N THR A 60 3.79 0.46 22.20
CA THR A 60 3.17 1.31 23.22
C THR A 60 3.78 2.72 23.25
N ARG A 61 2.96 3.74 23.47
CA ARG A 61 3.42 5.12 23.74
C ARG A 61 3.82 5.35 25.17
N ILE A 62 3.35 4.49 26.07
CA ILE A 62 3.67 4.56 27.48
C ILE A 62 5.16 4.22 27.68
N SER A 63 5.84 5.01 28.50
CA SER A 63 7.17 4.68 29.03
C SER A 63 7.01 4.26 30.47
N PRO A 64 7.44 3.06 30.87
CA PRO A 64 7.42 2.70 32.28
C PRO A 64 8.36 3.62 33.07
N PRO A 65 8.12 3.80 34.40
CA PRO A 65 9.03 4.56 35.22
C PRO A 65 10.44 3.93 35.19
N GLY A 66 11.47 4.75 35.26
CA GLY A 66 12.85 4.28 35.50
C GLY A 66 12.93 3.54 36.83
N GLY A 67 13.52 2.37 36.83
CA GLY A 67 13.85 1.72 38.11
C GLY A 67 15.13 2.34 38.68
N LYS A 68 15.27 2.38 40.00
CA LYS A 68 16.49 2.90 40.68
C LYS A 68 17.76 2.28 40.11
N GLU A 69 17.71 1.07 39.64
CA GLU A 69 18.84 0.36 39.02
C GLU A 69 19.28 0.91 37.69
N LEU A 70 18.38 1.61 36.98
CA LEU A 70 18.69 2.23 35.69
C LEU A 70 19.07 3.71 35.80
N GLU A 71 18.75 4.37 36.92
CA GLU A 71 19.01 5.80 37.09
C GLU A 71 20.45 6.18 36.76
N PRO A 72 21.50 5.54 37.32
CA PRO A 72 22.89 5.91 37.00
C PRO A 72 23.21 5.74 35.51
N PHE A 73 22.71 4.67 34.91
CA PHE A 73 22.91 4.43 33.47
C PHE A 73 22.17 5.46 32.61
N GLU A 74 20.97 5.87 33.00
CA GLU A 74 20.19 6.88 32.27
C GLU A 74 20.88 8.25 32.34
N GLU A 75 21.42 8.63 33.50
CA GLU A 75 22.18 9.86 33.69
C GLU A 75 23.44 9.87 32.82
N ASP A 76 24.27 8.83 32.92
CA ASP A 76 25.50 8.69 32.12
C ASP A 76 25.21 8.70 30.62
N PHE A 77 24.09 8.07 30.22
CA PHE A 77 23.67 8.00 28.81
C PHE A 77 23.22 9.36 28.28
N ILE A 78 22.46 10.11 29.07
CA ILE A 78 22.01 11.47 28.74
C ILE A 78 23.21 12.40 28.63
N ASP A 79 24.15 12.32 29.59
CA ASP A 79 25.37 13.10 29.57
C ASP A 79 26.25 12.78 28.38
N LEU A 80 26.37 11.50 28.02
CA LEU A 80 27.09 11.10 26.81
C LEU A 80 26.46 11.72 25.55
N ILE A 81 25.11 11.65 25.40
CA ILE A 81 24.42 12.23 24.26
C ILE A 81 24.59 13.75 24.22
N SER A 82 24.49 14.42 25.36
CA SER A 82 24.60 15.88 25.50
C SER A 82 25.98 16.38 25.14
N ASN A 83 27.01 15.57 25.42
CA ASN A 83 28.43 15.89 25.17
C ASN A 83 28.90 15.51 23.75
N LEU A 84 28.06 14.82 22.95
CA LEU A 84 28.41 14.49 21.57
C LEU A 84 28.50 15.72 20.68
N SER A 85 29.69 15.98 20.15
CA SER A 85 29.92 17.10 19.25
C SER A 85 29.49 16.77 17.79
N TYR A 86 28.70 17.66 17.19
CA TYR A 86 28.38 17.57 15.78
C TYR A 86 29.61 17.91 14.93
N ARG A 87 30.07 16.96 14.12
CA ARG A 87 31.12 17.18 13.11
C ARG A 87 30.49 17.26 11.71
N PRO A 88 30.48 18.45 11.10
CA PRO A 88 29.93 18.57 9.74
C PRO A 88 30.82 17.84 8.74
N VAL A 89 30.22 16.98 7.94
CA VAL A 89 30.94 16.36 6.83
C VAL A 89 30.95 17.35 5.67
N ARG A 90 32.14 17.82 5.32
CA ARG A 90 32.38 18.71 4.18
C ARG A 90 33.02 17.89 3.06
N ASN A 91 32.29 17.60 2.00
CA ASN A 91 32.85 17.09 0.77
C ASN A 91 32.17 17.79 -0.41
N ASP A 92 32.84 17.79 -1.56
CA ASP A 92 32.38 18.55 -2.71
C ASP A 92 31.10 17.97 -3.30
N PHE A 93 30.92 16.67 -3.26
CA PHE A 93 29.68 16.02 -3.65
C PHE A 93 28.46 16.54 -2.86
N GLN A 94 28.61 16.69 -1.52
CA GLN A 94 27.53 17.21 -0.66
C GLN A 94 27.24 18.69 -0.94
N LYS A 95 28.26 19.48 -1.28
CA LYS A 95 28.10 20.87 -1.70
C LYS A 95 27.34 20.96 -3.03
N ASP A 96 27.73 20.16 -4.01
CA ASP A 96 27.09 20.13 -5.32
C ASP A 96 25.64 19.64 -5.23
N LEU A 97 25.36 18.62 -4.45
CA LEU A 97 24.01 18.15 -4.19
C LEU A 97 23.13 19.24 -3.56
N LYS A 98 23.68 19.98 -2.57
CA LYS A 98 22.98 21.11 -1.94
C LYS A 98 22.69 22.22 -2.96
N ARG A 99 23.66 22.54 -3.83
CA ARG A 99 23.50 23.53 -4.91
C ARG A 99 22.38 23.08 -5.83
N GLN A 100 22.41 21.84 -6.36
CA GLN A 100 21.36 21.31 -7.24
C GLN A 100 19.98 21.35 -6.61
N VAL A 101 19.85 21.01 -5.32
CA VAL A 101 18.57 21.11 -4.59
C VAL A 101 18.09 22.55 -4.51
N ASN A 102 18.99 23.51 -4.25
CA ASN A 102 18.64 24.92 -4.20
C ASN A 102 18.23 25.44 -5.60
N ASP A 103 18.93 25.03 -6.66
CA ASP A 103 18.60 25.38 -8.05
C ASP A 103 17.21 24.85 -8.46
N ILE A 104 16.87 23.61 -8.06
CA ILE A 104 15.54 23.04 -8.27
C ILE A 104 14.49 23.88 -7.53
N LYS A 105 14.73 24.21 -6.26
CA LYS A 105 13.80 25.03 -5.47
C LYS A 105 13.61 26.44 -6.06
N ALA A 106 14.68 27.05 -6.53
CA ALA A 106 14.65 28.39 -7.16
C ALA A 106 13.96 28.36 -8.52
N SER A 107 14.00 27.25 -9.25
CA SER A 107 13.47 27.14 -10.63
C SER A 107 11.94 27.15 -10.72
N LYS A 108 11.19 27.14 -9.60
CA LYS A 108 9.73 26.97 -9.56
C LYS A 108 9.26 25.73 -10.34
N LYS A 109 10.12 24.71 -10.43
CA LYS A 109 9.79 23.41 -11.01
C LYS A 109 9.78 22.33 -9.95
N ILE A 110 8.96 21.30 -10.14
CA ILE A 110 8.91 20.10 -9.31
C ILE A 110 9.46 18.90 -10.07
N LEU A 111 10.10 17.97 -9.37
CA LEU A 111 10.54 16.69 -9.93
C LEU A 111 9.42 15.68 -9.80
N VAL A 112 9.02 15.10 -10.93
CA VAL A 112 7.98 14.09 -11.00
C VAL A 112 8.57 12.80 -11.55
N SER A 113 8.39 11.71 -10.82
CA SER A 113 8.88 10.38 -11.21
C SER A 113 7.96 9.75 -12.25
N ALA A 114 8.55 8.96 -13.13
CA ALA A 114 7.80 8.07 -13.99
C ALA A 114 7.34 6.81 -13.25
N ASP A 115 6.23 6.24 -13.72
CA ASP A 115 5.55 5.10 -13.08
C ASP A 115 6.35 3.78 -13.18
N LYS A 116 6.82 3.42 -14.38
CA LYS A 116 7.51 2.15 -14.63
C LYS A 116 8.98 2.29 -15.01
N THR A 117 9.37 3.46 -15.43
CA THR A 117 10.76 3.78 -15.75
C THR A 117 11.44 4.47 -14.58
N ARG A 118 12.75 4.63 -14.62
CA ARG A 118 13.51 5.40 -13.62
C ARG A 118 13.65 6.87 -14.01
N ASN A 119 12.89 7.32 -15.03
CA ASN A 119 12.97 8.67 -15.52
C ASN A 119 12.39 9.67 -14.51
N GLN A 120 12.96 10.85 -14.48
CA GLN A 120 12.48 12.00 -13.72
C GLN A 120 12.19 13.14 -14.67
N TYR A 121 11.20 13.93 -14.38
CA TYR A 121 10.78 15.05 -15.21
C TYR A 121 10.67 16.33 -14.37
N ARG A 122 11.22 17.42 -14.87
CA ARG A 122 11.03 18.77 -14.31
C ARG A 122 9.79 19.37 -14.92
N ILE A 123 8.82 19.69 -14.08
CA ILE A 123 7.53 20.28 -14.48
C ILE A 123 7.34 21.60 -13.72
N PRO A 124 6.89 22.69 -14.36
CA PRO A 124 6.49 23.90 -13.66
C PRO A 124 5.46 23.58 -12.58
N VAL A 125 5.55 24.24 -11.42
CA VAL A 125 4.66 23.96 -10.26
C VAL A 125 3.19 24.10 -10.63
N ASP A 126 2.84 25.14 -11.40
CA ASP A 126 1.45 25.40 -11.78
C ASP A 126 0.91 24.32 -12.73
N GLN A 127 1.69 23.94 -13.74
CA GLN A 127 1.35 22.82 -14.63
C GLN A 127 1.19 21.50 -13.85
N TYR A 128 2.05 21.25 -12.87
CA TYR A 128 1.94 20.06 -12.02
C TYR A 128 0.65 20.07 -11.20
N LYS A 129 0.30 21.22 -10.60
CA LYS A 129 -0.95 21.36 -9.84
C LYS A 129 -2.18 21.14 -10.71
N GLU A 130 -2.19 21.66 -11.93
CA GLU A 130 -3.24 21.43 -12.91
C GLU A 130 -3.38 19.94 -13.20
N MET A 131 -2.28 19.26 -13.53
CA MET A 131 -2.28 17.80 -13.80
C MET A 131 -2.78 16.98 -12.60
N VAL A 132 -2.42 17.37 -11.36
CA VAL A 132 -2.94 16.69 -10.15
C VAL A 132 -4.43 16.96 -10.00
N THR A 133 -4.87 18.20 -10.20
CA THR A 133 -6.29 18.58 -10.12
C THR A 133 -7.12 17.80 -11.14
N ASP A 134 -6.69 17.73 -12.38
CA ASP A 134 -7.37 16.97 -13.44
C ASP A 134 -7.49 15.48 -13.09
N ALA A 135 -6.40 14.88 -12.63
CA ALA A 135 -6.40 13.48 -12.20
C ALA A 135 -7.31 13.24 -10.99
N LEU A 136 -7.36 14.20 -10.05
CA LEU A 136 -8.14 14.13 -8.83
C LEU A 136 -9.63 14.29 -9.11
N THR A 137 -10.03 15.36 -9.83
CA THR A 137 -11.44 15.68 -10.10
C THR A 137 -12.16 14.67 -10.99
N THR A 138 -11.41 13.82 -11.68
CA THR A 138 -11.99 12.70 -12.45
C THR A 138 -12.68 11.67 -11.54
N VAL A 139 -12.20 11.48 -10.32
CA VAL A 139 -12.63 10.39 -9.42
C VAL A 139 -13.09 10.91 -8.06
N TYR A 140 -12.54 12.02 -7.60
CA TYR A 140 -12.73 12.56 -6.26
C TYR A 140 -13.38 13.95 -6.32
N GLU A 141 -14.08 14.31 -5.25
CA GLU A 141 -14.70 15.61 -5.05
C GLU A 141 -14.38 16.14 -3.66
N LYS A 142 -14.39 17.47 -3.54
CA LYS A 142 -14.32 18.18 -2.27
C LYS A 142 -15.69 18.78 -1.97
N LYS A 143 -16.26 18.42 -0.81
CA LYS A 143 -17.49 18.98 -0.28
C LYS A 143 -17.21 19.72 1.03
N GLN A 144 -18.09 20.64 1.40
CA GLN A 144 -17.96 21.43 2.63
C GLN A 144 -17.89 20.52 3.87
N GLU A 145 -18.64 19.44 3.90
CA GLU A 145 -18.72 18.46 5.00
C GLU A 145 -17.58 17.41 5.02
N THR A 146 -16.69 17.41 4.01
CA THR A 146 -15.64 16.39 3.91
C THR A 146 -14.69 16.43 5.12
N ARG A 147 -14.39 17.61 5.67
CA ARG A 147 -13.55 17.74 6.87
C ARG A 147 -14.21 17.14 8.10
N GLN A 148 -15.50 17.40 8.33
CA GLN A 148 -16.26 16.80 9.43
C GLN A 148 -16.37 15.27 9.28
N LYS A 149 -16.51 14.79 8.04
CA LYS A 149 -16.48 13.36 7.76
C LYS A 149 -15.13 12.73 8.12
N LEU A 150 -14.01 13.37 7.81
CA LEU A 150 -12.68 12.92 8.21
C LEU A 150 -12.54 12.80 9.74
N GLU A 151 -13.04 13.78 10.48
CA GLU A 151 -13.00 13.76 11.94
C GLU A 151 -13.81 12.60 12.50
N ARG A 152 -15.03 12.37 12.00
CA ARG A 152 -15.85 11.21 12.37
C ARG A 152 -15.16 9.87 12.08
N VAL A 153 -14.54 9.74 10.91
CA VAL A 153 -13.81 8.51 10.55
C VAL A 153 -12.62 8.27 11.47
N ASN A 154 -11.90 9.31 11.90
CA ASN A 154 -10.83 9.20 12.89
C ASN A 154 -11.36 8.77 14.27
N GLU A 155 -12.50 9.31 14.69
CA GLU A 155 -13.14 8.95 15.95
C GLU A 155 -13.65 7.49 15.94
N GLU A 156 -14.28 7.07 14.86
CA GLU A 156 -14.71 5.67 14.67
C GLU A 156 -13.51 4.71 14.74
N ALA A 157 -12.38 5.04 14.08
CA ALA A 157 -11.16 4.24 14.13
C ALA A 157 -10.63 4.11 15.57
N TYR A 158 -10.66 5.20 16.33
CA TYR A 158 -10.27 5.20 17.73
C TYR A 158 -11.20 4.32 18.58
N ASN A 159 -12.52 4.38 18.36
CA ASN A 159 -13.50 3.57 19.06
C ASN A 159 -13.36 2.08 18.71
N ILE A 160 -13.11 1.73 17.46
CA ILE A 160 -12.78 0.36 17.06
C ILE A 160 -11.53 -0.12 17.82
N ALA A 161 -10.45 0.69 17.86
CA ALA A 161 -9.21 0.33 18.53
C ALA A 161 -9.36 0.10 20.05
N LYS A 162 -10.31 0.75 20.73
CA LYS A 162 -10.65 0.49 22.14
C LYS A 162 -11.11 -0.95 22.38
N THR A 163 -11.63 -1.62 21.38
CA THR A 163 -12.11 -3.00 21.50
C THR A 163 -10.98 -4.05 21.44
N PHE A 164 -9.72 -3.62 21.18
CA PHE A 164 -8.56 -4.51 21.11
C PHE A 164 -7.74 -4.41 22.42
N PRO A 165 -7.77 -5.41 23.28
CA PRO A 165 -7.02 -5.39 24.52
C PRO A 165 -5.51 -5.49 24.26
N VAL A 166 -4.74 -4.76 25.06
CA VAL A 166 -3.28 -4.83 25.10
C VAL A 166 -2.84 -4.80 26.56
N GLY A 167 -2.58 -5.95 27.15
CA GLY A 167 -2.36 -6.06 28.58
C GLY A 167 -3.67 -5.99 29.39
N GLN A 168 -3.58 -5.98 30.69
CA GLN A 168 -4.75 -6.11 31.57
C GLN A 168 -5.70 -4.90 31.52
N ASN A 169 -5.16 -3.67 31.35
CA ASN A 169 -5.94 -2.44 31.46
C ASN A 169 -5.78 -1.49 30.26
N ASN A 170 -5.13 -1.92 29.17
CA ASN A 170 -4.86 -1.08 28.00
C ASN A 170 -5.49 -1.68 26.73
N ASN A 171 -5.66 -0.85 25.74
CA ASN A 171 -6.13 -1.24 24.41
C ASN A 171 -5.32 -0.51 23.33
N LEU A 172 -5.62 -0.77 22.05
CA LEU A 172 -4.88 -0.15 20.95
C LEU A 172 -5.17 1.34 20.76
N SER A 173 -6.17 1.92 21.39
CA SER A 173 -6.56 3.31 21.17
C SER A 173 -5.48 4.32 21.57
N ASP A 174 -4.68 4.02 22.60
CA ASP A 174 -3.54 4.85 23.02
C ASP A 174 -2.43 4.94 21.96
N ARG A 175 -2.46 4.06 20.96
CA ARG A 175 -1.44 3.92 19.91
C ARG A 175 -1.94 4.36 18.54
N MET A 176 -3.22 4.76 18.45
CA MET A 176 -3.80 5.22 17.20
C MET A 176 -3.38 6.66 16.90
N ASP A 177 -3.03 6.89 15.65
CA ASP A 177 -2.85 8.23 15.09
C ASP A 177 -4.06 8.55 14.21
N VAL A 178 -4.44 9.82 14.14
CA VAL A 178 -5.34 10.31 13.11
C VAL A 178 -4.75 10.04 11.71
N ILE A 179 -5.60 10.00 10.71
CA ILE A 179 -5.16 9.82 9.31
C ILE A 179 -4.14 10.91 8.98
N ARG A 180 -2.97 10.50 8.50
CA ARG A 180 -1.92 11.45 8.08
C ARG A 180 -2.32 12.12 6.79
N GLU A 181 -2.45 13.43 6.83
CA GLU A 181 -2.84 14.29 5.71
C GLU A 181 -1.65 14.53 4.75
N ASN A 182 -1.09 13.44 4.20
CA ASN A 182 -0.07 13.55 3.18
C ASN A 182 -0.72 13.87 1.83
N GLU A 183 -0.24 14.92 1.17
CA GLU A 183 -0.77 15.33 -0.12
C GLU A 183 -0.60 14.25 -1.19
N CYS A 184 -1.64 14.02 -1.97
CA CYS A 184 -1.58 13.13 -3.11
C CYS A 184 -0.63 13.68 -4.18
N PHE A 185 -0.10 12.78 -4.96
CA PHE A 185 0.81 13.13 -6.05
C PHE A 185 0.58 12.23 -7.26
N ILE A 186 1.13 12.64 -8.38
CA ILE A 186 1.06 11.86 -9.62
C ILE A 186 2.42 11.30 -10.02
N THR A 187 2.39 10.17 -10.71
CA THR A 187 3.51 9.65 -11.50
C THR A 187 3.14 9.64 -12.97
N LEU A 188 4.14 9.81 -13.85
CA LEU A 188 3.92 9.88 -15.29
C LEU A 188 4.02 8.51 -15.94
N LYS A 189 3.07 8.16 -16.81
CA LYS A 189 3.12 6.92 -17.60
C LYS A 189 3.91 7.14 -18.90
N ASP A 190 5.20 7.43 -18.77
CA ASP A 190 6.10 7.75 -19.88
C ASP A 190 6.41 6.57 -20.81
N HIS A 191 6.01 5.36 -20.43
CA HIS A 191 6.11 4.15 -21.22
C HIS A 191 4.94 3.97 -22.22
N LYS A 192 3.95 4.86 -22.20
CA LYS A 192 2.85 4.83 -23.17
C LYS A 192 3.31 5.36 -24.53
N PRO A 193 2.86 4.73 -25.65
CA PRO A 193 3.30 5.13 -26.99
C PRO A 193 3.04 6.60 -27.33
N ASP A 194 1.95 7.16 -26.80
CA ASP A 194 1.52 8.53 -27.09
C ASP A 194 2.31 9.60 -26.31
N PHE A 195 3.20 9.19 -25.40
CA PHE A 195 4.00 10.11 -24.62
C PHE A 195 5.14 10.71 -25.45
N PRO A 196 5.43 12.04 -25.41
CA PRO A 196 4.88 13.06 -24.51
C PRO A 196 3.64 13.81 -25.08
N GLY A 197 3.14 13.47 -26.25
CA GLY A 197 2.02 14.18 -26.89
C GLY A 197 0.74 14.10 -26.08
N ARG A 198 0.44 12.93 -25.49
CA ARG A 198 -0.64 12.73 -24.53
C ARG A 198 -0.07 12.26 -23.19
N ILE A 199 -0.20 13.10 -22.18
CA ILE A 199 0.30 12.79 -20.85
C ILE A 199 -0.75 11.99 -20.09
N SER A 200 -0.41 10.76 -19.72
CA SER A 200 -1.21 9.94 -18.81
C SER A 200 -0.53 9.86 -17.45
N THR A 201 -1.30 9.97 -16.38
CA THR A 201 -0.79 9.97 -15.01
C THR A 201 -1.34 8.80 -14.21
N ARG A 202 -0.70 8.52 -13.09
CA ARG A 202 -1.24 7.67 -12.03
C ARG A 202 -1.31 8.50 -10.76
N LEU A 203 -2.50 8.66 -10.21
CA LEU A 203 -2.74 9.35 -8.95
C LEU A 203 -2.42 8.39 -7.79
N ILE A 204 -1.63 8.87 -6.83
CA ILE A 204 -1.18 8.10 -5.67
C ILE A 204 -1.70 8.73 -4.39
N ASN A 205 -2.30 7.92 -3.53
CA ASN A 205 -2.71 8.31 -2.19
C ASN A 205 -1.64 7.92 -1.16
N PRO A 206 -0.81 8.85 -0.68
CA PRO A 206 0.19 8.57 0.34
C PRO A 206 -0.34 8.69 1.76
N SER A 207 -1.62 8.99 1.95
CA SER A 207 -2.24 9.07 3.28
C SER A 207 -2.14 7.72 3.98
N ARG A 208 -2.02 7.75 5.29
CA ARG A 208 -1.86 6.54 6.10
C ARG A 208 -2.75 6.61 7.33
N SER A 209 -3.48 5.53 7.57
CA SER A 209 -4.28 5.36 8.79
C SER A 209 -3.70 4.24 9.65
N SER A 210 -3.85 4.37 10.96
CA SER A 210 -3.47 3.31 11.90
C SER A 210 -4.37 2.10 11.73
N ILE A 211 -5.67 2.30 11.49
CA ILE A 211 -6.62 1.22 11.24
C ILE A 211 -6.25 0.43 9.96
N GLY A 212 -5.74 1.12 8.92
CA GLY A 212 -5.24 0.48 7.70
C GLY A 212 -4.03 -0.43 7.96
N ARG A 213 -3.21 -0.15 8.99
CA ARG A 213 -2.12 -1.06 9.39
C ARG A 213 -2.67 -2.33 10.03
N ILE A 214 -3.70 -2.22 10.87
CA ILE A 214 -4.34 -3.39 11.47
C ILE A 214 -5.00 -4.22 10.35
N SER A 215 -5.78 -3.59 9.48
CA SER A 215 -6.40 -4.22 8.32
C SER A 215 -5.39 -4.98 7.44
N LYS A 216 -4.22 -4.35 7.17
CA LYS A 216 -3.15 -4.99 6.41
C LYS A 216 -2.69 -6.30 7.06
N ASN A 217 -2.40 -6.29 8.36
CA ASN A 217 -1.92 -7.48 9.06
C ASN A 217 -2.98 -8.59 9.07
N LEU A 218 -4.25 -8.24 9.27
CA LEU A 218 -5.37 -9.19 9.20
C LEU A 218 -5.48 -9.82 7.80
N LEU A 219 -5.45 -8.99 6.76
CA LEU A 219 -5.53 -9.44 5.37
C LEU A 219 -4.30 -10.27 4.96
N ASP A 220 -3.10 -9.92 5.40
CA ASP A 220 -1.88 -10.73 5.17
C ASP A 220 -2.08 -12.14 5.72
N ASN A 221 -2.59 -12.30 6.94
CA ASN A 221 -2.89 -13.60 7.57
C ASN A 221 -3.98 -14.37 6.80
N ILE A 222 -5.08 -13.68 6.44
CA ILE A 222 -6.17 -14.27 5.65
C ILE A 222 -5.64 -14.78 4.31
N ASN A 223 -4.90 -13.95 3.57
CA ASN A 223 -4.36 -14.29 2.26
C ASN A 223 -3.35 -15.45 2.32
N GLN A 224 -2.52 -15.49 3.37
CA GLN A 224 -1.61 -16.61 3.59
C GLN A 224 -2.37 -17.92 3.82
N ASN A 225 -3.40 -17.91 4.65
CA ASN A 225 -4.25 -19.08 4.89
C ASN A 225 -4.96 -19.52 3.62
N LEU A 226 -5.50 -18.59 2.84
CA LEU A 226 -6.13 -18.88 1.54
C LEU A 226 -5.14 -19.53 0.57
N LYS A 227 -3.92 -18.98 0.46
CA LYS A 227 -2.87 -19.55 -0.40
C LYS A 227 -2.60 -21.01 -0.07
N VAL A 228 -2.45 -21.33 1.22
CA VAL A 228 -2.17 -22.70 1.70
C VAL A 228 -3.35 -23.64 1.45
N LYS A 229 -4.57 -23.22 1.83
CA LYS A 229 -5.76 -24.10 1.80
C LYS A 229 -6.35 -24.28 0.42
N THR A 230 -6.38 -23.23 -0.41
CA THR A 230 -6.98 -23.29 -1.75
C THR A 230 -5.98 -23.77 -2.80
N LYS A 231 -4.69 -23.54 -2.58
CA LYS A 231 -3.60 -23.78 -3.55
C LYS A 231 -3.90 -23.12 -4.91
N LEU A 232 -4.56 -21.98 -4.91
CA LEU A 232 -4.80 -21.16 -6.11
C LEU A 232 -3.51 -20.44 -6.53
N ASN A 233 -3.30 -20.29 -7.81
CA ASN A 233 -2.07 -19.76 -8.38
C ASN A 233 -2.10 -18.20 -8.43
N LEU A 234 -2.30 -17.56 -7.27
CA LEU A 234 -2.04 -16.13 -7.12
C LEU A 234 -0.54 -15.95 -6.90
N ILE A 235 0.14 -15.42 -7.90
CA ILE A 235 1.60 -15.29 -7.91
C ILE A 235 2.04 -13.91 -7.43
N LYS A 236 3.26 -13.83 -6.89
CA LYS A 236 3.84 -12.58 -6.37
C LYS A 236 5.10 -12.13 -7.14
N SER A 237 5.59 -12.95 -8.06
CA SER A 237 6.82 -12.67 -8.80
C SER A 237 6.79 -13.18 -10.24
N SER A 238 7.57 -12.54 -11.11
CA SER A 238 7.78 -13.02 -12.49
C SER A 238 8.40 -14.41 -12.54
N LYS A 239 9.20 -14.78 -11.52
CA LYS A 239 9.78 -16.13 -11.43
C LYS A 239 8.67 -17.19 -11.32
N GLU A 240 7.70 -16.97 -10.43
CA GLU A 240 6.55 -17.90 -10.30
C GLU A 240 5.76 -18.03 -11.61
N ALA A 241 5.64 -16.94 -12.39
CA ALA A 241 5.00 -16.98 -13.72
C ALA A 241 5.81 -17.83 -14.72
N ILE A 242 7.15 -17.69 -14.70
CA ILE A 242 8.05 -18.45 -15.56
C ILE A 242 8.01 -19.95 -15.18
N ASP A 243 8.06 -20.23 -13.88
CA ASP A 243 8.03 -21.61 -13.36
C ASP A 243 6.69 -22.27 -13.74
N TRP A 244 5.57 -21.58 -13.58
CA TRP A 244 4.26 -22.08 -14.04
C TRP A 244 4.24 -22.31 -15.56
N PHE A 245 4.73 -21.35 -16.36
CA PHE A 245 4.77 -21.51 -17.82
C PHE A 245 5.65 -22.69 -18.24
N ASN A 246 6.79 -22.90 -17.58
CA ASN A 246 7.68 -24.01 -17.87
C ASN A 246 7.05 -25.38 -17.53
N GLY A 247 6.21 -25.43 -16.50
CA GLY A 247 5.48 -26.61 -16.09
C GLY A 247 4.33 -27.03 -17.04
N ILE A 248 3.97 -26.19 -18.02
CA ILE A 248 2.94 -26.56 -19.00
C ILE A 248 3.55 -27.50 -20.05
N GLU A 249 3.08 -28.72 -20.09
CA GLU A 249 3.44 -29.68 -21.14
C GLU A 249 2.69 -29.41 -22.46
N ASN A 250 3.29 -29.80 -23.57
CA ASN A 250 2.66 -29.69 -24.92
C ASN A 250 2.08 -28.30 -25.22
N LYS A 251 2.85 -27.24 -24.94
CA LYS A 251 2.45 -25.85 -25.07
C LYS A 251 1.81 -25.49 -26.42
N ASN A 252 2.26 -26.15 -27.49
CA ASN A 252 1.77 -25.92 -28.85
C ASN A 252 0.30 -26.34 -29.05
N SER A 253 -0.24 -27.21 -28.19
CA SER A 253 -1.64 -27.65 -28.25
C SER A 253 -2.62 -26.75 -27.51
N TYR A 254 -2.13 -25.66 -26.86
CA TYR A 254 -2.95 -24.76 -26.09
C TYR A 254 -3.11 -23.39 -26.76
N THR A 255 -4.28 -22.80 -26.59
CA THR A 255 -4.51 -21.37 -26.78
C THR A 255 -4.15 -20.66 -25.46
N PHE A 256 -3.30 -19.65 -25.54
CA PHE A 256 -2.91 -18.81 -24.43
C PHE A 256 -3.82 -17.57 -24.39
N PHE A 257 -4.35 -17.28 -23.22
CA PHE A 257 -5.16 -16.11 -22.94
C PHE A 257 -4.39 -15.18 -22.02
N LYS A 258 -4.36 -13.91 -22.36
CA LYS A 258 -3.93 -12.83 -21.47
C LYS A 258 -5.13 -11.93 -21.22
N MET A 259 -5.42 -11.67 -19.96
CA MET A 259 -6.46 -10.72 -19.54
C MET A 259 -5.84 -9.67 -18.64
N ASP A 260 -6.26 -8.43 -18.81
CA ASP A 260 -5.91 -7.27 -17.99
C ASP A 260 -7.20 -6.72 -17.37
N LEU A 261 -7.21 -6.55 -16.06
CA LEU A 261 -8.31 -5.93 -15.30
C LEU A 261 -8.12 -4.41 -15.32
N GLU A 262 -9.02 -3.70 -16.01
CA GLU A 262 -8.94 -2.26 -16.16
C GLU A 262 -9.18 -1.54 -14.85
N ALA A 263 -8.22 -0.67 -14.44
CA ALA A 263 -8.29 0.09 -13.20
C ALA A 263 -8.65 -0.77 -11.96
N TYR A 264 -8.06 -1.96 -11.85
CA TYR A 264 -8.46 -3.01 -10.90
C TYR A 264 -8.72 -2.50 -9.47
N TYR A 265 -7.73 -1.83 -8.85
CA TYR A 265 -7.85 -1.35 -7.48
C TYR A 265 -9.07 -0.43 -7.27
N PRO A 266 -9.23 0.69 -8.00
CA PRO A 266 -10.38 1.56 -7.81
C PRO A 266 -11.72 0.94 -8.27
N SER A 267 -11.70 -0.15 -9.04
CA SER A 267 -12.90 -0.89 -9.47
C SER A 267 -13.40 -1.89 -8.44
N ILE A 268 -12.59 -2.25 -7.44
CA ILE A 268 -13.05 -3.10 -6.33
C ILE A 268 -14.14 -2.33 -5.58
N SER A 269 -15.37 -2.88 -5.61
CA SER A 269 -16.51 -2.36 -4.86
C SER A 269 -16.61 -2.98 -3.48
N GLU A 270 -17.39 -2.38 -2.58
CA GLU A 270 -17.71 -2.95 -1.28
C GLU A 270 -18.41 -4.31 -1.43
N THR A 271 -19.37 -4.41 -2.36
CA THR A 271 -20.08 -5.67 -2.66
C THR A 271 -19.11 -6.77 -3.07
N LEU A 272 -18.18 -6.48 -3.99
CA LEU A 272 -17.18 -7.45 -4.45
C LEU A 272 -16.25 -7.89 -3.31
N LEU A 273 -15.84 -6.97 -2.43
CA LEU A 273 -15.05 -7.31 -1.25
C LEU A 273 -15.83 -8.18 -0.28
N LEU A 274 -17.10 -7.88 -0.01
CA LEU A 274 -17.96 -8.68 0.86
C LEU A 274 -18.20 -10.10 0.32
N GLU A 275 -18.39 -10.25 -1.00
CA GLU A 275 -18.47 -11.55 -1.65
C GLU A 275 -17.17 -12.34 -1.50
N ALA A 276 -16.02 -11.69 -1.69
CA ALA A 276 -14.70 -12.30 -1.51
C ALA A 276 -14.48 -12.74 -0.06
N VAL A 277 -14.86 -11.93 0.93
CA VAL A 277 -14.78 -12.29 2.36
C VAL A 277 -15.73 -13.45 2.68
N THR A 278 -16.96 -13.42 2.19
CA THR A 278 -17.93 -14.50 2.39
C THR A 278 -17.41 -15.82 1.81
N TRP A 279 -16.78 -15.77 0.64
CA TRP A 279 -16.11 -16.92 0.06
C TRP A 279 -14.92 -17.38 0.90
N ALA A 280 -14.07 -16.44 1.36
CA ALA A 280 -12.88 -16.74 2.15
C ALA A 280 -13.20 -17.39 3.49
N ARG A 281 -14.34 -17.05 4.12
CA ARG A 281 -14.85 -17.68 5.37
C ARG A 281 -15.03 -19.19 5.26
N LYS A 282 -15.14 -19.75 4.05
CA LYS A 282 -15.17 -21.21 3.84
C LYS A 282 -13.82 -21.88 4.12
N PHE A 283 -12.74 -21.12 4.08
CA PHE A 283 -11.36 -21.64 4.19
C PHE A 283 -10.64 -21.13 5.44
N THR A 284 -11.00 -19.96 5.95
CA THR A 284 -10.34 -19.37 7.13
C THR A 284 -11.36 -18.63 7.98
N GLN A 285 -11.11 -18.59 9.28
CA GLN A 285 -11.96 -17.84 10.18
C GLN A 285 -11.71 -16.34 9.96
N ILE A 286 -12.79 -15.61 9.73
CA ILE A 286 -12.80 -14.14 9.64
C ILE A 286 -13.98 -13.69 10.50
N THR A 287 -13.69 -13.06 11.62
CA THR A 287 -14.69 -12.55 12.54
C THR A 287 -15.37 -11.30 11.99
N ASP A 288 -16.56 -10.98 12.49
CA ASP A 288 -17.24 -9.74 12.08
C ASP A 288 -16.48 -8.49 12.51
N LYS A 289 -15.74 -8.57 13.61
CA LYS A 289 -14.86 -7.49 14.07
C LYS A 289 -13.69 -7.25 13.10
N GLU A 290 -13.06 -8.30 12.60
CA GLU A 290 -12.00 -8.19 11.58
C GLU A 290 -12.57 -7.63 10.28
N LEU A 291 -13.76 -8.08 9.86
CA LEU A 291 -14.44 -7.52 8.70
C LEU A 291 -14.75 -6.03 8.88
N GLN A 292 -15.22 -5.63 10.07
CA GLN A 292 -15.48 -4.22 10.39
C GLN A 292 -14.22 -3.36 10.24
N ILE A 293 -13.05 -3.86 10.67
CA ILE A 293 -11.77 -3.17 10.51
C ILE A 293 -11.40 -3.03 9.03
N ILE A 294 -11.53 -4.12 8.27
CA ILE A 294 -11.21 -4.13 6.83
C ILE A 294 -12.10 -3.13 6.08
N LEU A 295 -13.40 -3.10 6.36
CA LEU A 295 -14.34 -2.16 5.76
C LEU A 295 -14.08 -0.72 6.22
N HIS A 296 -13.81 -0.49 7.51
CA HIS A 296 -13.50 0.84 8.01
C HIS A 296 -12.22 1.40 7.37
N SER A 297 -11.23 0.57 7.11
CA SER A 297 -10.00 0.96 6.42
C SER A 297 -10.26 1.44 4.97
N ARG A 298 -11.42 1.15 4.39
CA ARG A 298 -11.83 1.63 3.05
C ARG A 298 -12.39 3.05 3.08
N LYS A 299 -12.72 3.60 4.26
CA LYS A 299 -13.10 5.02 4.42
C LYS A 299 -11.86 5.90 4.28
N SER A 300 -11.34 6.03 3.06
CA SER A 300 -10.10 6.74 2.77
C SER A 300 -10.33 8.14 2.22
N PHE A 301 -9.33 9.00 2.36
CA PHE A 301 -9.34 10.37 1.86
C PHE A 301 -8.09 10.62 1.02
N MET A 302 -8.27 11.37 -0.07
CA MET A 302 -7.17 12.06 -0.73
C MET A 302 -6.97 13.42 -0.09
N PHE A 303 -5.73 13.89 -0.03
CA PHE A 303 -5.41 15.24 0.45
C PHE A 303 -4.69 16.01 -0.64
N PHE A 304 -5.21 17.21 -0.94
CA PHE A 304 -4.56 18.11 -1.89
C PHE A 304 -4.84 19.57 -1.50
N ASN A 305 -3.81 20.40 -1.51
CA ASN A 305 -3.85 21.78 -1.02
C ASN A 305 -4.41 21.89 0.41
N LYS A 306 -4.04 20.96 1.29
CA LYS A 306 -4.49 20.84 2.70
C LYS A 306 -5.98 20.51 2.87
N ASP A 307 -6.69 20.22 1.82
CA ASP A 307 -8.09 19.81 1.86
C ASP A 307 -8.24 18.31 1.69
N PRO A 308 -9.17 17.68 2.43
CA PRO A 308 -9.57 16.30 2.20
C PRO A 308 -10.56 16.20 1.03
N TRP A 309 -10.41 15.16 0.23
CA TRP A 309 -11.26 14.81 -0.91
C TRP A 309 -11.76 13.38 -0.74
N THR A 310 -13.00 13.13 -1.13
CA THR A 310 -13.63 11.81 -1.11
C THR A 310 -14.01 11.38 -2.52
N LYS A 311 -14.14 10.07 -2.72
CA LYS A 311 -14.57 9.50 -4.00
C LYS A 311 -15.98 9.96 -4.34
N VAL A 312 -16.24 10.35 -5.59
CA VAL A 312 -17.57 10.80 -6.06
C VAL A 312 -18.59 9.66 -5.94
N LYS A 313 -18.21 8.48 -6.46
CA LYS A 313 -19.05 7.29 -6.37
C LYS A 313 -18.64 6.48 -5.15
N ASN A 314 -19.57 6.24 -4.25
CA ASN A 314 -19.33 5.53 -2.99
C ASN A 314 -18.24 6.19 -2.12
N PRO A 315 -18.53 7.35 -1.51
CA PRO A 315 -17.55 8.14 -0.77
C PRO A 315 -17.07 7.48 0.53
N ASP A 316 -17.71 6.37 0.94
CA ASP A 316 -17.36 5.59 2.14
C ASP A 316 -16.51 4.35 1.83
N PHE A 317 -16.23 4.12 0.55
CA PHE A 317 -15.46 2.96 0.13
C PHE A 317 -14.48 3.30 -0.98
N ASP A 318 -13.19 3.16 -0.71
CA ASP A 318 -12.14 3.33 -1.72
C ASP A 318 -11.00 2.30 -1.53
N CYS A 319 -10.54 1.76 -2.64
CA CYS A 319 -9.34 0.93 -2.70
C CYS A 319 -8.28 1.64 -3.55
N GLY A 320 -7.90 2.85 -3.11
CA GLY A 320 -6.97 3.72 -3.84
C GLY A 320 -5.54 3.18 -3.90
N ILE A 321 -4.84 3.50 -4.98
CA ILE A 321 -3.43 3.15 -5.14
C ILE A 321 -2.59 3.96 -4.14
N GLY A 322 -1.84 3.26 -3.28
CA GLY A 322 -0.99 3.86 -2.25
C GLY A 322 -1.52 3.69 -0.82
N SER A 323 -2.79 3.36 -0.63
CA SER A 323 -3.31 3.00 0.69
C SER A 323 -2.61 1.77 1.26
N LEU A 324 -2.51 1.69 2.61
CA LEU A 324 -1.65 0.72 3.28
C LEU A 324 -1.98 -0.74 3.00
N ASP A 325 -3.25 -1.07 2.85
CA ASP A 325 -3.79 -2.43 2.73
C ASP A 325 -4.49 -2.71 1.40
N SER A 326 -4.42 -1.79 0.43
CA SER A 326 -5.07 -1.98 -0.87
C SER A 326 -4.50 -3.16 -1.66
N CYS A 327 -3.20 -3.46 -1.51
CA CYS A 327 -2.58 -4.63 -2.09
C CYS A 327 -3.20 -5.92 -1.55
N GLU A 328 -3.37 -6.01 -0.25
CA GLU A 328 -3.88 -7.19 0.45
C GLU A 328 -5.37 -7.39 0.17
N VAL A 329 -6.14 -6.30 0.05
CA VAL A 329 -7.54 -6.35 -0.43
C VAL A 329 -7.59 -6.89 -1.86
N SER A 330 -6.75 -6.40 -2.74
CA SER A 330 -6.71 -6.88 -4.13
C SER A 330 -6.26 -8.34 -4.24
N GLU A 331 -5.38 -8.82 -3.35
CA GLU A 331 -5.00 -10.23 -3.26
C GLU A 331 -6.18 -11.10 -2.82
N LEU A 332 -6.94 -10.69 -1.80
CA LEU A 332 -8.14 -11.39 -1.35
C LEU A 332 -9.17 -11.53 -2.46
N VAL A 333 -9.48 -10.42 -3.14
CA VAL A 333 -10.38 -10.43 -4.31
C VAL A 333 -9.78 -11.28 -5.43
N GLY A 334 -8.48 -11.23 -5.66
CA GLY A 334 -7.78 -12.05 -6.66
C GLY A 334 -7.93 -13.56 -6.40
N PHE A 335 -7.85 -14.02 -5.16
CA PHE A 335 -8.13 -15.43 -4.80
C PHE A 335 -9.57 -15.81 -5.12
N PHE A 336 -10.52 -14.95 -4.78
CA PHE A 336 -11.94 -15.15 -5.12
C PHE A 336 -12.16 -15.24 -6.62
N LEU A 337 -11.59 -14.32 -7.41
CA LEU A 337 -11.68 -14.34 -8.87
C LEU A 337 -11.08 -15.62 -9.47
N LEU A 338 -9.88 -16.04 -9.01
CA LEU A 338 -9.25 -17.29 -9.44
C LEU A 338 -10.11 -18.52 -9.14
N ASP A 339 -10.79 -18.54 -8.02
CA ASP A 339 -11.72 -19.62 -7.67
C ASP A 339 -12.92 -19.66 -8.63
N ARG A 340 -13.49 -18.50 -8.95
CA ARG A 340 -14.60 -18.39 -9.91
C ARG A 340 -14.16 -18.73 -11.34
N LEU A 341 -12.97 -18.31 -11.73
CA LEU A 341 -12.39 -18.59 -13.05
C LEU A 341 -12.16 -20.08 -13.31
N LYS A 342 -12.17 -20.96 -12.28
CA LYS A 342 -12.14 -22.43 -12.46
C LYS A 342 -13.29 -22.95 -13.33
N ALA A 343 -14.41 -22.24 -13.40
CA ALA A 343 -15.52 -22.59 -14.30
C ALA A 343 -15.16 -22.43 -15.79
N PHE A 344 -14.15 -21.66 -16.11
CA PHE A 344 -13.71 -21.36 -17.47
C PHE A 344 -12.40 -22.08 -17.84
N VAL A 345 -11.45 -22.04 -16.94
CA VAL A 345 -10.10 -22.62 -17.12
C VAL A 345 -9.72 -23.39 -15.86
N LYS A 346 -9.15 -24.60 -16.03
CA LYS A 346 -8.74 -25.42 -14.91
C LYS A 346 -7.73 -24.67 -14.01
N LYS A 347 -7.76 -24.95 -12.72
CA LYS A 347 -6.95 -24.29 -11.69
C LYS A 347 -5.46 -24.27 -12.00
N GLU A 348 -4.91 -25.42 -12.41
CA GLU A 348 -3.51 -25.61 -12.76
C GLU A 348 -3.09 -24.85 -14.02
N ASN A 349 -4.06 -24.54 -14.88
CA ASN A 349 -3.88 -23.91 -16.18
C ASN A 349 -4.10 -22.40 -16.16
N GLN A 350 -4.07 -21.77 -14.98
CA GLN A 350 -4.25 -20.34 -14.84
C GLN A 350 -3.43 -19.77 -13.68
N ILE A 351 -3.01 -18.52 -13.85
CA ILE A 351 -2.33 -17.73 -12.82
C ILE A 351 -2.89 -16.30 -12.83
N LEU A 352 -2.80 -15.62 -11.70
CA LEU A 352 -3.12 -14.21 -11.58
C LEU A 352 -1.99 -13.49 -10.86
N PHE A 353 -1.56 -12.36 -11.41
CA PHE A 353 -0.64 -11.42 -10.81
C PHE A 353 -1.30 -10.03 -10.79
N ARG A 354 -1.87 -9.67 -9.64
CA ARG A 354 -2.62 -8.41 -9.49
C ARG A 354 -3.75 -8.29 -10.52
N ASP A 355 -3.57 -7.42 -11.53
CA ASP A 355 -4.48 -7.13 -12.64
C ASP A 355 -4.24 -8.00 -13.90
N ASP A 356 -3.10 -8.68 -13.98
CA ASP A 356 -2.74 -9.53 -15.12
C ASP A 356 -3.09 -11.01 -14.85
N TRP A 357 -4.07 -11.56 -15.59
CA TRP A 357 -4.37 -12.99 -15.59
C TRP A 357 -3.85 -13.67 -16.84
N LEU A 358 -3.27 -14.86 -16.65
CA LEU A 358 -2.89 -15.75 -17.74
C LEU A 358 -3.58 -17.09 -17.58
N GLY A 359 -4.12 -17.60 -18.68
CA GLY A 359 -4.78 -18.88 -18.73
C GLY A 359 -4.47 -19.65 -20.01
N VAL A 360 -4.53 -20.98 -19.95
CA VAL A 360 -4.32 -21.84 -21.12
C VAL A 360 -5.43 -22.88 -21.22
N LYS A 361 -5.93 -23.08 -22.44
CA LYS A 361 -6.97 -24.08 -22.71
C LYS A 361 -6.88 -24.57 -24.15
N LYS A 362 -7.16 -25.85 -24.37
CA LYS A 362 -7.24 -26.42 -25.73
C LYS A 362 -8.60 -26.03 -26.34
N LEU A 363 -8.61 -25.12 -27.30
CA LEU A 363 -9.82 -24.60 -27.93
C LEU A 363 -9.61 -24.37 -29.44
N THR A 364 -10.68 -24.54 -30.19
CA THR A 364 -10.79 -24.09 -31.61
C THR A 364 -11.09 -22.60 -31.68
N GLY A 365 -10.86 -21.96 -32.82
CA GLY A 365 -11.12 -20.54 -33.02
C GLY A 365 -12.52 -20.06 -32.57
N PRO A 366 -13.61 -20.71 -32.98
CA PRO A 366 -14.98 -20.36 -32.55
C PRO A 366 -15.18 -20.53 -31.02
N GLN A 367 -14.54 -21.52 -30.40
CA GLN A 367 -14.63 -21.72 -28.96
C GLN A 367 -13.87 -20.65 -28.17
N VAL A 368 -12.75 -20.13 -28.72
CA VAL A 368 -12.02 -19.00 -28.17
C VAL A 368 -12.90 -17.77 -28.07
N SER A 369 -13.58 -17.40 -29.17
CA SER A 369 -14.47 -16.24 -29.20
C SER A 369 -15.62 -16.35 -28.20
N ARG A 370 -16.21 -17.55 -28.07
CA ARG A 370 -17.26 -17.80 -27.06
C ARG A 370 -16.72 -17.69 -25.63
N LEU A 371 -15.50 -18.19 -25.36
CA LEU A 371 -14.91 -18.09 -24.05
C LEU A 371 -14.63 -16.63 -23.68
N ILE A 372 -14.07 -15.84 -24.59
CA ILE A 372 -13.80 -14.41 -24.36
C ILE A 372 -15.10 -13.69 -24.04
N LYS A 373 -16.17 -13.91 -24.82
CA LYS A 373 -17.48 -13.28 -24.55
C LYS A 373 -17.99 -13.62 -23.15
N ARG A 374 -17.96 -14.90 -22.76
CA ARG A 374 -18.41 -15.34 -21.44
C ARG A 374 -17.53 -14.78 -20.30
N LEU A 375 -16.23 -14.60 -20.52
CA LEU A 375 -15.36 -13.95 -19.54
C LEU A 375 -15.73 -12.49 -19.36
N ILE A 376 -15.97 -11.76 -20.46
CA ILE A 376 -16.40 -10.35 -20.39
C ILE A 376 -17.72 -10.23 -19.63
N GLU A 377 -18.73 -11.02 -19.98
CA GLU A 377 -20.03 -11.04 -19.30
C GLU A 377 -19.87 -11.33 -17.80
N PHE A 378 -19.07 -12.32 -17.44
CA PHE A 378 -18.80 -12.68 -16.04
C PHE A 378 -18.16 -11.53 -15.24
N PHE A 379 -17.17 -10.85 -15.80
CA PHE A 379 -16.51 -9.73 -15.12
C PHE A 379 -17.40 -8.47 -15.07
N ASP A 380 -18.21 -8.23 -16.10
CA ASP A 380 -19.19 -7.14 -16.10
C ASP A 380 -20.24 -7.33 -14.99
N GLU A 381 -20.70 -8.56 -14.73
CA GLU A 381 -21.58 -8.90 -13.59
C GLU A 381 -20.94 -8.56 -12.23
N LEU A 382 -19.62 -8.67 -12.11
CA LEU A 382 -18.87 -8.29 -10.91
C LEU A 382 -18.52 -6.78 -10.87
N GLY A 383 -18.94 -6.01 -11.86
CA GLY A 383 -18.61 -4.58 -11.99
C GLY A 383 -17.16 -4.32 -12.38
N LEU A 384 -16.46 -5.31 -12.92
CA LEU A 384 -15.07 -5.22 -13.36
C LEU A 384 -14.99 -5.21 -14.90
N LYS A 385 -14.18 -4.31 -15.44
CA LYS A 385 -13.89 -4.28 -16.87
C LYS A 385 -12.60 -5.02 -17.18
N ILE A 386 -12.62 -5.80 -18.26
CA ILE A 386 -11.45 -6.57 -18.69
C ILE A 386 -11.14 -6.35 -20.16
N THR A 387 -9.86 -6.45 -20.49
CA THR A 387 -9.38 -6.60 -21.86
C THR A 387 -8.76 -7.99 -22.03
N VAL A 388 -9.27 -8.80 -22.96
CA VAL A 388 -8.79 -10.17 -23.20
C VAL A 388 -8.13 -10.27 -24.58
N LYS A 389 -6.92 -10.86 -24.60
CA LYS A 389 -6.20 -11.24 -25.83
C LYS A 389 -5.95 -12.73 -25.82
N ALA A 390 -6.13 -13.38 -26.95
CA ALA A 390 -5.84 -14.80 -27.11
C ALA A 390 -4.88 -15.02 -28.30
N ASN A 391 -3.86 -15.84 -28.09
CA ASN A 391 -3.00 -16.33 -29.15
C ASN A 391 -3.54 -17.68 -29.61
N VAL A 392 -4.26 -17.68 -30.72
CA VAL A 392 -4.68 -18.88 -31.41
C VAL A 392 -3.54 -19.28 -32.33
N LYS A 393 -2.76 -20.31 -31.98
CA LYS A 393 -1.89 -20.93 -32.97
C LYS A 393 -2.80 -21.68 -33.95
N ARG A 394 -2.78 -21.31 -35.23
CA ARG A 394 -3.33 -22.15 -36.29
C ARG A 394 -2.45 -23.40 -36.30
N THR A 395 -2.98 -24.52 -35.86
CA THR A 395 -2.52 -25.83 -36.31
C THR A 395 -3.07 -26.01 -37.70
N ASP A 396 -2.24 -25.84 -38.71
CA ASP A 396 -2.50 -26.34 -40.04
C ASP A 396 -2.59 -27.85 -39.96
#